data_02c5a0bb713e699b2644f3812d6a461f
#
_entry.id   02c5a0bb713e699b2644f3812d6a461f
#
_cell.length_a   1.000
_cell.length_b   1.000
_cell.length_c   1.000
_cell.angle_alpha   90.00
_cell.angle_beta   90.00
_cell.angle_gamma   90.00
#
_symmetry.space_group_name_H-M   'P 1'
#
loop_
_entity.id
_entity.type
_entity.pdbx_description
1 polymer ?
#
loop_
_entity_poly.entity_id
_entity_poly.type
_entity_poly.pdbx_seq_one_letter_code
_entity_poly.pdbx_strand_id
1 'polypeptide(L)'
;VYPNVGKRGGAYSSGIARPHPYVLLNQTDDLDSQFTIAHEMGHAMHSYLSCKHQPVCTSDYVIFVAEVASTCNEVLLMRHLLRKSTDRRERAYLINHFLDQFKGTVYRQTMFAEFERELGRMAECGETLTADALDEKYLALNRLYFGPDMVSDAQIALEWARIPHFYYNYYVFQYATGFSAAVALADRILREGEPAVADYKRFLSGGSSTDPISLLKLAGVDMSTPAPVGAALAMFGELVDELDALTR
;
A
#
# COMPACT_ATOMS: atom_id res chain seq x y z
N VAL A 1 -3.84 -20.74 10.46
CA VAL A 1 -4.47 -20.85 11.78
C VAL A 1 -5.81 -20.17 11.79
N TYR A 2 -6.77 -20.71 12.53
CA TYR A 2 -8.11 -20.14 12.61
C TYR A 2 -8.24 -19.16 13.77
N PRO A 3 -9.10 -18.12 13.66
CA PRO A 3 -9.44 -17.24 14.77
C PRO A 3 -10.05 -18.01 15.95
N ASN A 4 -9.80 -17.54 17.16
CA ASN A 4 -10.44 -18.04 18.37
C ASN A 4 -10.50 -16.93 19.44
N VAL A 5 -11.28 -17.18 20.49
CA VAL A 5 -11.49 -16.18 21.55
C VAL A 5 -10.18 -15.79 22.24
N GLY A 6 -9.91 -14.50 22.34
CA GLY A 6 -8.70 -13.95 22.96
C GLY A 6 -7.44 -13.95 22.07
N LYS A 7 -7.49 -14.53 20.88
CA LYS A 7 -6.38 -14.48 19.94
C LYS A 7 -6.34 -13.14 19.21
N ARG A 8 -5.15 -12.54 19.11
CA ARG A 8 -4.94 -11.33 18.30
C ARG A 8 -5.08 -11.67 16.82
N GLY A 9 -5.85 -10.85 16.09
CA GLY A 9 -5.97 -10.93 14.63
C GLY A 9 -4.72 -10.45 13.90
N GLY A 10 -4.76 -10.53 12.57
CA GLY A 10 -3.70 -10.10 11.67
C GLY A 10 -2.92 -11.26 11.06
N ALA A 11 -1.98 -10.91 10.20
CA ALA A 11 -1.05 -11.82 9.54
C ALA A 11 0.36 -11.22 9.55
N TYR A 12 1.36 -12.02 9.30
CA TYR A 12 2.72 -11.55 9.07
C TYR A 12 3.57 -12.59 8.33
N SER A 13 4.53 -12.10 7.57
CA SER A 13 5.65 -12.88 7.08
C SER A 13 6.91 -12.52 7.87
N SER A 14 7.67 -13.51 8.27
CA SER A 14 8.92 -13.32 9.01
C SER A 14 9.98 -14.25 8.45
N GLY A 15 11.19 -13.75 8.29
CA GLY A 15 12.35 -14.50 7.83
C GLY A 15 13.62 -14.03 8.51
N ILE A 16 14.59 -14.92 8.58
CA ILE A 16 15.97 -14.61 8.94
C ILE A 16 16.88 -15.13 7.83
N ALA A 17 18.10 -14.63 7.74
CA ALA A 17 19.01 -14.78 6.60
C ALA A 17 19.26 -16.23 6.11
N ARG A 18 18.78 -17.24 6.81
CA ARG A 18 19.03 -18.67 6.44
C ARG A 18 17.95 -19.59 6.87
N PRO A 19 16.88 -19.73 7.15
CA PRO A 19 15.84 -20.63 6.67
C PRO A 19 14.88 -19.90 5.72
N HIS A 20 13.97 -20.69 5.12
CA HIS A 20 12.86 -20.12 4.37
C HIS A 20 12.01 -19.18 5.25
N PRO A 21 11.33 -18.20 4.68
CA PRO A 21 10.37 -17.36 5.39
C PRO A 21 9.23 -18.18 6.02
N TYR A 22 8.71 -17.67 7.13
CA TYR A 22 7.54 -18.22 7.83
C TYR A 22 6.38 -17.25 7.71
N VAL A 23 5.22 -17.74 7.36
CA VAL A 23 3.99 -16.97 7.24
C VAL A 23 2.98 -17.42 8.28
N LEU A 24 2.44 -16.50 9.06
CA LEU A 24 1.32 -16.73 9.96
C LEU A 24 0.10 -15.95 9.43
N LEU A 25 -1.02 -16.66 9.37
CA LEU A 25 -2.30 -16.12 8.92
C LEU A 25 -3.37 -16.46 9.95
N ASN A 26 -4.33 -15.55 10.11
CA ASN A 26 -5.62 -15.83 10.74
C ASN A 26 -6.65 -15.99 9.61
N GLN A 27 -6.84 -17.23 9.15
CA GLN A 27 -7.63 -17.56 7.98
C GLN A 27 -9.13 -17.51 8.27
N THR A 28 -9.86 -16.75 7.47
CA THR A 28 -11.32 -16.75 7.34
C THR A 28 -11.73 -17.09 5.91
N ASP A 29 -12.99 -17.48 5.69
CA ASP A 29 -13.48 -17.86 4.36
C ASP A 29 -14.08 -16.63 3.66
N ASP A 30 -13.23 -15.62 3.41
CA ASP A 30 -13.60 -14.36 2.78
C ASP A 30 -12.53 -13.87 1.80
N LEU A 31 -12.85 -12.83 1.05
CA LEU A 31 -11.96 -12.23 0.06
C LEU A 31 -10.72 -11.61 0.72
N ASP A 32 -10.88 -10.98 1.88
CA ASP A 32 -9.78 -10.36 2.61
C ASP A 32 -8.70 -11.38 2.97
N SER A 33 -9.09 -12.57 3.43
CA SER A 33 -8.13 -13.65 3.72
C SER A 33 -7.40 -14.14 2.47
N GLN A 34 -8.06 -14.16 1.32
CA GLN A 34 -7.41 -14.51 0.06
C GLN A 34 -6.36 -13.48 -0.34
N PHE A 35 -6.68 -12.20 -0.21
CA PHE A 35 -5.72 -11.12 -0.46
C PHE A 35 -4.58 -11.11 0.57
N THR A 36 -4.89 -11.38 1.84
CA THR A 36 -3.88 -11.52 2.90
C THR A 36 -2.87 -12.63 2.58
N ILE A 37 -3.31 -13.78 2.05
CA ILE A 37 -2.40 -14.83 1.59
C ILE A 37 -1.47 -14.32 0.48
N ALA A 38 -2.02 -13.64 -0.53
CA ALA A 38 -1.22 -13.08 -1.62
C ALA A 38 -0.21 -12.04 -1.13
N HIS A 39 -0.62 -11.19 -0.19
CA HIS A 39 0.19 -10.17 0.48
C HIS A 39 1.38 -10.80 1.20
N GLU A 40 1.13 -11.70 2.15
CA GLU A 40 2.18 -12.32 2.96
C GLU A 40 3.13 -13.18 2.13
N MET A 41 2.63 -13.81 1.07
CA MET A 41 3.49 -14.52 0.11
C MET A 41 4.36 -13.56 -0.71
N GLY A 42 3.92 -12.32 -0.95
CA GLY A 42 4.75 -11.26 -1.53
C GLY A 42 5.95 -10.93 -0.65
N HIS A 43 5.72 -10.71 0.64
CA HIS A 43 6.79 -10.51 1.62
C HIS A 43 7.71 -11.72 1.71
N ALA A 44 7.14 -12.93 1.75
CA ALA A 44 7.92 -14.17 1.82
C ALA A 44 8.85 -14.32 0.60
N MET A 45 8.37 -14.03 -0.60
CA MET A 45 9.17 -14.07 -1.82
C MET A 45 10.26 -13.00 -1.83
N HIS A 46 9.96 -11.79 -1.37
CA HIS A 46 10.94 -10.71 -1.25
C HIS A 46 12.06 -11.11 -0.30
N SER A 47 11.73 -11.51 0.92
CA SER A 47 12.71 -11.96 1.92
C SER A 47 13.53 -13.15 1.42
N TYR A 48 12.89 -14.14 0.79
CA TYR A 48 13.57 -15.30 0.25
C TYR A 48 14.60 -14.93 -0.83
N LEU A 49 14.20 -14.13 -1.80
CA LEU A 49 15.09 -13.73 -2.91
C LEU A 49 16.21 -12.80 -2.42
N SER A 50 15.90 -11.87 -1.53
CA SER A 50 16.91 -11.01 -0.92
C SER A 50 17.94 -11.83 -0.15
N CYS A 51 17.52 -12.67 0.79
CA CYS A 51 18.42 -13.52 1.58
C CYS A 51 19.23 -14.52 0.72
N LYS A 52 18.69 -14.93 -0.43
CA LYS A 52 19.39 -15.85 -1.34
C LYS A 52 20.53 -15.17 -2.11
N HIS A 53 20.38 -13.89 -2.44
CA HIS A 53 21.29 -13.19 -3.34
C HIS A 53 22.15 -12.13 -2.66
N GLN A 54 21.84 -11.76 -1.42
CA GLN A 54 22.56 -10.77 -0.66
C GLN A 54 23.36 -11.40 0.50
N PRO A 55 24.52 -10.82 0.86
CA PRO A 55 25.19 -11.15 2.10
C PRO A 55 24.30 -10.70 3.29
N VAL A 56 24.49 -11.30 4.46
CA VAL A 56 23.67 -11.07 5.66
C VAL A 56 23.53 -9.58 6.01
N CYS A 57 24.58 -8.79 5.82
CA CYS A 57 24.58 -7.35 6.14
C CYS A 57 23.69 -6.50 5.22
N THR A 58 23.30 -6.99 4.05
CA THR A 58 22.44 -6.30 3.10
C THR A 58 21.21 -7.13 2.69
N SER A 59 20.97 -8.26 3.33
CA SER A 59 19.86 -9.15 3.01
C SER A 59 18.50 -8.65 3.48
N ASP A 60 18.47 -7.73 4.42
CA ASP A 60 17.26 -7.02 4.82
C ASP A 60 16.98 -5.84 3.89
N TYR A 61 15.76 -5.34 3.89
CA TYR A 61 15.32 -4.22 3.05
C TYR A 61 14.51 -3.21 3.86
N VAL A 62 14.56 -1.95 3.41
CA VAL A 62 13.90 -0.86 4.12
C VAL A 62 12.38 -0.89 3.90
N ILE A 63 11.64 -0.32 4.87
CA ILE A 63 10.18 -0.30 4.86
C ILE A 63 9.59 0.34 3.60
N PHE A 64 10.28 1.31 2.99
CA PHE A 64 9.85 1.98 1.76
C PHE A 64 9.55 1.00 0.61
N VAL A 65 10.27 -0.12 0.52
CA VAL A 65 10.08 -1.15 -0.52
C VAL A 65 9.42 -2.42 -0.01
N ALA A 66 9.25 -2.56 1.30
CA ALA A 66 8.69 -3.78 1.90
C ALA A 66 7.30 -4.10 1.38
N GLU A 67 6.41 -3.09 1.36
CA GLU A 67 5.02 -3.25 0.93
C GLU A 67 4.85 -3.29 -0.61
N VAL A 68 5.90 -3.01 -1.38
CA VAL A 68 5.82 -3.06 -2.85
C VAL A 68 5.60 -4.48 -3.35
N ALA A 69 6.29 -5.45 -2.76
CA ALA A 69 6.19 -6.85 -3.18
C ALA A 69 4.83 -7.47 -2.79
N SER A 70 4.37 -7.23 -1.57
CA SER A 70 3.08 -7.71 -1.07
C SER A 70 1.92 -7.12 -1.87
N THR A 71 1.90 -5.80 -2.04
CA THR A 71 0.88 -5.09 -2.81
C THR A 71 0.92 -5.44 -4.30
N CYS A 72 2.09 -5.66 -4.89
CA CYS A 72 2.19 -6.12 -6.29
C CYS A 72 1.47 -7.47 -6.48
N ASN A 73 1.62 -8.40 -5.54
CA ASN A 73 0.90 -9.66 -5.57
C ASN A 73 -0.62 -9.47 -5.45
N GLU A 74 -1.07 -8.55 -4.58
CA GLU A 74 -2.50 -8.24 -4.47
C GLU A 74 -3.06 -7.65 -5.77
N VAL A 75 -2.35 -6.70 -6.40
CA VAL A 75 -2.76 -6.12 -7.68
C VAL A 75 -2.81 -7.18 -8.79
N LEU A 76 -1.82 -8.07 -8.86
CA LEU A 76 -1.82 -9.19 -9.83
C LEU A 76 -2.98 -10.15 -9.59
N LEU A 77 -3.29 -10.48 -8.33
CA LEU A 77 -4.44 -11.30 -7.95
C LEU A 77 -5.75 -10.61 -8.36
N MET A 78 -5.92 -9.33 -8.03
CA MET A 78 -7.11 -8.56 -8.40
C MET A 78 -7.32 -8.55 -9.93
N ARG A 79 -6.28 -8.25 -10.69
CA ARG A 79 -6.33 -8.26 -12.17
C ARG A 79 -6.67 -9.64 -12.72
N HIS A 80 -6.20 -10.71 -12.05
CA HIS A 80 -6.54 -12.08 -12.42
C HIS A 80 -8.02 -12.39 -12.14
N LEU A 81 -8.55 -12.03 -10.98
CA LEU A 81 -9.95 -12.22 -10.61
C LEU A 81 -10.88 -11.43 -11.54
N LEU A 82 -10.57 -10.17 -11.80
CA LEU A 82 -11.33 -9.33 -12.73
C LEU A 82 -11.38 -9.90 -14.17
N ARG A 83 -10.30 -10.54 -14.63
CA ARG A 83 -10.30 -11.22 -15.95
C ARG A 83 -11.15 -12.48 -15.97
N LYS A 84 -11.31 -13.16 -14.84
CA LYS A 84 -12.11 -14.39 -14.73
C LYS A 84 -13.57 -14.12 -14.45
N SER A 85 -13.89 -13.05 -13.76
CA SER A 85 -15.26 -12.72 -13.39
C SER A 85 -16.09 -12.32 -14.62
N THR A 86 -17.18 -13.05 -14.84
CA THR A 86 -18.18 -12.77 -15.88
C THR A 86 -19.50 -12.30 -15.29
N ASP A 87 -19.71 -12.49 -14.00
CA ASP A 87 -20.90 -12.02 -13.31
C ASP A 87 -20.77 -10.52 -12.96
N ARG A 88 -21.82 -9.76 -13.26
CA ARG A 88 -21.85 -8.30 -13.07
C ARG A 88 -21.73 -7.91 -11.60
N ARG A 89 -22.34 -8.66 -10.68
CA ARG A 89 -22.31 -8.36 -9.25
C ARG A 89 -20.98 -8.72 -8.64
N GLU A 90 -20.45 -9.88 -8.99
CA GLU A 90 -19.10 -10.29 -8.57
C GLU A 90 -18.05 -9.28 -9.02
N ARG A 91 -18.12 -8.84 -10.28
CA ARG A 91 -17.20 -7.86 -10.83
C ARG A 91 -17.29 -6.50 -10.12
N ALA A 92 -18.52 -6.01 -9.87
CA ALA A 92 -18.73 -4.77 -9.11
C ALA A 92 -18.18 -4.88 -7.67
N TYR A 93 -18.37 -6.02 -7.02
CA TYR A 93 -17.82 -6.29 -5.69
C TYR A 93 -16.28 -6.25 -5.67
N LEU A 94 -15.63 -6.93 -6.62
CA LEU A 94 -14.17 -6.93 -6.74
C LEU A 94 -13.63 -5.51 -7.00
N ILE A 95 -14.26 -4.75 -7.90
CA ILE A 95 -13.85 -3.37 -8.19
C ILE A 95 -14.01 -2.50 -6.95
N ASN A 96 -15.14 -2.58 -6.26
CA ASN A 96 -15.36 -1.81 -5.04
C ASN A 96 -14.31 -2.13 -3.96
N HIS A 97 -14.00 -3.41 -3.76
CA HIS A 97 -12.93 -3.82 -2.84
C HIS A 97 -11.59 -3.18 -3.19
N PHE A 98 -11.23 -3.15 -4.48
CA PHE A 98 -9.99 -2.54 -4.93
C PHE A 98 -9.97 -1.01 -4.81
N LEU A 99 -11.11 -0.35 -5.09
CA LEU A 99 -11.26 1.09 -4.89
C LEU A 99 -11.14 1.48 -3.39
N ASP A 100 -11.65 0.65 -2.48
CA ASP A 100 -11.47 0.86 -1.03
C ASP A 100 -9.99 0.73 -0.61
N GLN A 101 -9.22 -0.16 -1.23
CA GLN A 101 -7.77 -0.22 -1.03
C GLN A 101 -7.07 1.07 -1.50
N PHE A 102 -7.41 1.60 -2.69
CA PHE A 102 -6.91 2.90 -3.17
C PHE A 102 -7.25 4.03 -2.20
N LYS A 103 -8.51 4.10 -1.77
CA LYS A 103 -8.98 5.11 -0.81
C LYS A 103 -8.20 5.04 0.50
N GLY A 104 -8.05 3.84 1.08
CA GLY A 104 -7.38 3.64 2.37
C GLY A 104 -5.87 3.83 2.32
N THR A 105 -5.24 3.48 1.20
CA THR A 105 -3.78 3.42 1.07
C THR A 105 -3.19 4.61 0.32
N VAL A 106 -3.81 5.08 -0.76
CA VAL A 106 -3.30 6.23 -1.50
C VAL A 106 -3.86 7.54 -0.94
N TYR A 107 -5.17 7.73 -0.99
CA TYR A 107 -5.79 9.01 -0.63
C TYR A 107 -5.65 9.31 0.87
N ARG A 108 -6.04 8.36 1.71
CA ARG A 108 -6.01 8.55 3.17
C ARG A 108 -4.58 8.73 3.70
N GLN A 109 -3.63 7.95 3.22
CA GLN A 109 -2.25 8.06 3.70
C GLN A 109 -1.55 9.31 3.16
N THR A 110 -1.93 9.80 1.99
CA THR A 110 -1.48 11.10 1.49
C THR A 110 -2.04 12.24 2.35
N MET A 111 -3.33 12.18 2.71
CA MET A 111 -3.93 13.13 3.66
C MET A 111 -3.18 13.14 5.00
N PHE A 112 -2.83 11.98 5.53
CA PHE A 112 -2.04 11.86 6.75
C PHE A 112 -0.62 12.43 6.60
N ALA A 113 0.03 12.19 5.47
CA ALA A 113 1.35 12.74 5.18
C ALA A 113 1.32 14.28 5.04
N GLU A 114 0.26 14.83 4.46
CA GLU A 114 0.06 16.28 4.44
C GLU A 114 -0.18 16.86 5.83
N PHE A 115 -0.92 16.15 6.67
CA PHE A 115 -1.09 16.54 8.07
C PHE A 115 0.26 16.57 8.80
N GLU A 116 1.09 15.53 8.71
CA GLU A 116 2.44 15.50 9.27
C GLU A 116 3.30 16.67 8.77
N ARG A 117 3.25 16.94 7.47
CA ARG A 117 3.98 18.07 6.87
C ARG A 117 3.54 19.42 7.46
N GLU A 118 2.22 19.61 7.63
CA GLU A 118 1.70 20.85 8.22
C GLU A 118 2.13 21.00 9.71
N LEU A 119 2.14 19.91 10.48
CA LEU A 119 2.66 19.92 11.85
C LEU A 119 4.14 20.32 11.90
N GLY A 120 4.96 19.73 11.02
CA GLY A 120 6.37 20.09 10.91
C GLY A 120 6.55 21.57 10.56
N ARG A 121 5.79 22.07 9.57
CA ARG A 121 5.82 23.48 9.17
C ARG A 121 5.41 24.44 10.31
N MET A 122 4.35 24.11 11.05
CA MET A 122 3.91 24.91 12.20
C MET A 122 5.01 24.98 13.27
N ALA A 123 5.62 23.84 13.60
CA ALA A 123 6.71 23.80 14.58
C ALA A 123 7.94 24.61 14.12
N GLU A 124 8.35 24.48 12.86
CA GLU A 124 9.46 25.24 12.26
C GLU A 124 9.20 26.76 12.26
N CYS A 125 7.94 27.17 12.08
CA CYS A 125 7.53 28.57 12.14
C CYS A 125 7.36 29.09 13.59
N GLY A 126 7.54 28.27 14.60
CA GLY A 126 7.35 28.64 16.00
C GLY A 126 5.88 28.74 16.42
N GLU A 127 4.96 28.17 15.64
CA GLU A 127 3.55 28.10 16.00
C GLU A 127 3.33 27.06 17.12
N THR A 128 2.39 27.33 18.03
CA THR A 128 2.08 26.39 19.11
C THR A 128 1.17 25.28 18.62
N LEU A 129 1.61 24.04 18.77
CA LEU A 129 0.80 22.86 18.44
C LEU A 129 -0.19 22.56 19.58
N THR A 130 -1.36 23.22 19.54
CA THR A 130 -2.46 22.94 20.46
C THR A 130 -3.42 21.91 19.85
N ALA A 131 -4.19 21.21 20.68
CA ALA A 131 -5.21 20.26 20.21
C ALA A 131 -6.19 20.94 19.23
N ASP A 132 -6.68 22.11 19.57
CA ASP A 132 -7.63 22.86 18.72
C ASP A 132 -7.03 23.19 17.34
N ALA A 133 -5.75 23.61 17.28
CA ALA A 133 -5.07 23.89 16.01
C ALA A 133 -4.88 22.62 15.16
N LEU A 134 -4.60 21.48 15.81
CA LEU A 134 -4.47 20.19 15.14
C LEU A 134 -5.83 19.69 14.62
N ASP A 135 -6.89 19.83 15.41
CA ASP A 135 -8.26 19.47 15.04
C ASP A 135 -8.73 20.26 13.82
N GLU A 136 -8.47 21.58 13.80
CA GLU A 136 -8.81 22.45 12.68
C GLU A 136 -8.09 22.00 11.39
N LYS A 137 -6.78 21.77 11.48
CA LYS A 137 -5.98 21.30 10.34
C LYS A 137 -6.45 19.95 9.81
N TYR A 138 -6.68 18.99 10.71
CA TYR A 138 -7.12 17.67 10.34
C TYR A 138 -8.51 17.69 9.68
N LEU A 139 -9.45 18.43 10.25
CA LEU A 139 -10.79 18.57 9.69
C LEU A 139 -10.78 19.25 8.30
N ALA A 140 -9.93 20.25 8.12
CA ALA A 140 -9.77 20.92 6.83
C ALA A 140 -9.27 19.96 5.75
N LEU A 141 -8.26 19.14 6.07
CA LEU A 141 -7.75 18.10 5.17
C LEU A 141 -8.81 17.01 4.90
N ASN A 142 -9.51 16.56 5.93
CA ASN A 142 -10.58 15.58 5.77
C ASN A 142 -11.65 16.07 4.77
N ARG A 143 -12.12 17.31 4.93
CA ARG A 143 -13.09 17.93 3.99
C ARG A 143 -12.54 18.07 2.58
N LEU A 144 -11.26 18.38 2.43
CA LEU A 144 -10.62 18.50 1.11
C LEU A 144 -10.60 17.14 0.39
N TYR A 145 -10.20 16.08 1.10
CA TYR A 145 -10.02 14.75 0.50
C TYR A 145 -11.32 13.98 0.27
N PHE A 146 -12.32 14.19 1.12
CA PHE A 146 -13.62 13.51 0.97
C PHE A 146 -14.64 14.31 0.15
N GLY A 147 -14.39 15.59 -0.07
CA GLY A 147 -15.25 16.45 -0.88
C GLY A 147 -16.57 16.89 -0.22
N PRO A 148 -17.35 17.70 -0.93
CA PRO A 148 -18.54 18.34 -0.36
C PRO A 148 -19.74 17.38 -0.18
N ASP A 149 -19.74 16.25 -0.89
CA ASP A 149 -20.84 15.28 -0.83
C ASP A 149 -20.72 14.32 0.37
N MET A 150 -19.60 14.37 1.08
CA MET A 150 -19.35 13.60 2.30
C MET A 150 -19.56 14.45 3.55
N VAL A 151 -20.36 13.97 4.48
CA VAL A 151 -20.52 14.63 5.79
C VAL A 151 -19.30 14.36 6.66
N SER A 152 -18.46 15.40 6.86
CA SER A 152 -17.38 15.38 7.85
C SER A 152 -17.91 15.92 9.16
N ASP A 153 -18.25 15.04 10.09
CA ASP A 153 -18.70 15.43 11.43
C ASP A 153 -17.57 16.03 12.29
N ALA A 154 -17.95 16.66 13.41
CA ALA A 154 -16.95 17.31 14.27
C ALA A 154 -16.00 16.29 14.96
N GLN A 155 -16.46 15.05 15.15
CA GLN A 155 -15.68 14.01 15.81
C GLN A 155 -14.49 13.55 14.97
N ILE A 156 -14.60 13.60 13.63
CA ILE A 156 -13.49 13.22 12.75
C ILE A 156 -12.25 14.12 12.92
N ALA A 157 -12.44 15.37 13.41
CA ALA A 157 -11.34 16.27 13.72
C ALA A 157 -10.34 15.67 14.73
N LEU A 158 -10.82 14.81 15.63
CA LEU A 158 -10.02 14.17 16.69
C LEU A 158 -9.31 12.88 16.23
N GLU A 159 -9.52 12.43 14.99
CA GLU A 159 -9.00 11.14 14.53
C GLU A 159 -7.48 11.04 14.61
N TRP A 160 -6.75 12.14 14.36
CA TRP A 160 -5.29 12.18 14.43
C TRP A 160 -4.74 11.66 15.76
N ALA A 161 -5.45 11.91 16.87
CA ALA A 161 -5.01 11.54 18.22
C ALA A 161 -4.90 10.02 18.44
N ARG A 162 -5.64 9.22 17.66
CA ARG A 162 -5.62 7.74 17.75
C ARG A 162 -4.68 7.07 16.75
N ILE A 163 -4.03 7.83 15.87
CA ILE A 163 -3.17 7.28 14.82
C ILE A 163 -1.73 7.17 15.36
N PRO A 164 -1.26 5.97 15.74
CA PRO A 164 0.08 5.82 16.33
C PRO A 164 1.21 6.13 15.33
N HIS A 165 0.95 6.04 14.03
CA HIS A 165 1.93 6.30 12.98
C HIS A 165 2.45 7.74 12.98
N PHE A 166 1.70 8.72 13.46
CA PHE A 166 2.17 10.10 13.59
C PHE A 166 3.32 10.26 14.60
N TYR A 167 3.55 9.25 15.45
CA TYR A 167 4.70 9.21 16.35
C TYR A 167 5.96 8.56 15.73
N TYR A 168 5.87 8.10 14.46
CA TYR A 168 6.97 7.42 13.75
C TYR A 168 7.69 8.33 12.74
N ASN A 169 7.53 9.62 12.83
CA ASN A 169 8.25 10.63 12.05
C ASN A 169 8.26 10.39 10.54
N TYR A 170 7.26 10.94 9.85
CA TYR A 170 7.09 10.82 8.39
C TYR A 170 7.03 9.37 7.87
N TYR A 171 6.31 8.53 8.55
CA TYR A 171 6.18 7.12 8.16
C TYR A 171 5.11 6.89 7.08
N VAL A 172 3.96 7.57 7.17
CA VAL A 172 2.73 7.18 6.45
C VAL A 172 2.76 7.40 4.94
N PHE A 173 3.59 8.31 4.43
CA PHE A 173 3.71 8.53 2.98
C PHE A 173 4.16 7.26 2.23
N GLN A 174 4.88 6.37 2.88
CA GLN A 174 5.40 5.14 2.32
C GLN A 174 4.31 4.18 1.86
N TYR A 175 3.13 4.23 2.45
CA TYR A 175 1.97 3.47 1.99
C TYR A 175 1.51 3.90 0.59
N ALA A 176 1.34 5.20 0.37
CA ALA A 176 0.91 5.74 -0.92
C ALA A 176 1.97 5.53 -2.03
N THR A 177 3.25 5.73 -1.72
CA THR A 177 4.36 5.49 -2.66
C THR A 177 4.53 4.02 -2.98
N GLY A 178 4.48 3.15 -1.96
CA GLY A 178 4.59 1.69 -2.12
C GLY A 178 3.45 1.12 -2.97
N PHE A 179 2.20 1.53 -2.70
CA PHE A 179 1.04 1.14 -3.49
C PHE A 179 1.16 1.59 -4.95
N SER A 180 1.54 2.84 -5.18
CA SER A 180 1.70 3.38 -6.54
C SER A 180 2.80 2.64 -7.32
N ALA A 181 3.92 2.34 -6.67
CA ALA A 181 4.99 1.54 -7.27
C ALA A 181 4.51 0.12 -7.61
N ALA A 182 3.75 -0.52 -6.71
CA ALA A 182 3.22 -1.87 -6.90
C ALA A 182 2.22 -1.94 -8.07
N VAL A 183 1.34 -0.95 -8.21
CA VAL A 183 0.42 -0.84 -9.35
C VAL A 183 1.19 -0.72 -10.67
N ALA A 184 2.19 0.16 -10.72
CA ALA A 184 3.02 0.34 -11.92
C ALA A 184 3.81 -0.93 -12.27
N LEU A 185 4.34 -1.64 -11.27
CA LEU A 185 5.03 -2.93 -11.47
C LEU A 185 4.10 -4.02 -11.98
N ALA A 186 2.93 -4.17 -11.37
CA ALA A 186 1.95 -5.17 -11.78
C ALA A 186 1.46 -4.91 -13.22
N ASP A 187 1.17 -3.65 -13.58
CA ASP A 187 0.80 -3.28 -14.95
C ASP A 187 1.91 -3.62 -15.94
N ARG A 188 3.17 -3.28 -15.60
CA ARG A 188 4.32 -3.61 -16.43
C ARG A 188 4.48 -5.12 -16.62
N ILE A 189 4.36 -5.92 -15.55
CA ILE A 189 4.43 -7.39 -15.60
C ILE A 189 3.35 -7.96 -16.52
N LEU A 190 2.11 -7.47 -16.40
CA LEU A 190 0.99 -7.95 -17.22
C LEU A 190 1.10 -7.58 -18.68
N ARG A 191 1.72 -6.46 -19.00
CA ARG A 191 1.88 -5.95 -20.36
C ARG A 191 3.12 -6.52 -21.07
N GLU A 192 4.25 -6.61 -20.37
CA GLU A 192 5.56 -6.95 -20.95
C GLU A 192 5.96 -8.42 -20.73
N GLY A 193 5.35 -9.11 -19.76
CA GLY A 193 5.61 -10.53 -19.50
C GLY A 193 7.00 -10.80 -18.89
N GLU A 194 7.64 -11.88 -19.38
CA GLU A 194 8.92 -12.39 -18.82
C GLU A 194 10.03 -11.36 -18.63
N PRO A 195 10.29 -10.39 -19.54
CA PRO A 195 11.30 -9.37 -19.29
C PRO A 195 11.02 -8.55 -18.02
N ALA A 196 9.78 -8.12 -17.82
CA ALA A 196 9.37 -7.38 -16.62
C ALA A 196 9.43 -8.24 -15.35
N VAL A 197 9.09 -9.53 -15.46
CA VAL A 197 9.23 -10.49 -14.35
C VAL A 197 10.70 -10.67 -13.95
N ALA A 198 11.61 -10.73 -14.92
CA ALA A 198 13.04 -10.82 -14.65
C ALA A 198 13.56 -9.55 -13.93
N ASP A 199 13.14 -8.38 -14.37
CA ASP A 199 13.47 -7.10 -13.73
C ASP A 199 12.91 -7.02 -12.31
N TYR A 200 11.67 -7.45 -12.11
CA TYR A 200 11.03 -7.52 -10.80
C TYR A 200 11.78 -8.46 -9.85
N LYS A 201 12.18 -9.64 -10.31
CA LYS A 201 13.01 -10.57 -9.52
C LYS A 201 14.37 -9.97 -9.14
N ARG A 202 14.97 -9.15 -10.01
CA ARG A 202 16.21 -8.41 -9.68
C ARG A 202 15.96 -7.42 -8.54
N PHE A 203 14.87 -6.67 -8.58
CA PHE A 203 14.45 -5.80 -7.50
C PHE A 203 14.30 -6.57 -6.18
N LEU A 204 13.53 -7.67 -6.17
CA LEU A 204 13.33 -8.50 -4.99
C LEU A 204 14.63 -9.11 -4.44
N SER A 205 15.64 -9.27 -5.28
CA SER A 205 16.95 -9.83 -4.92
C SER A 205 17.93 -8.77 -4.40
N GLY A 206 17.55 -7.49 -4.36
CA GLY A 206 18.47 -6.39 -4.10
C GLY A 206 18.72 -6.10 -2.61
N GLY A 207 17.82 -6.50 -1.71
CA GLY A 207 17.93 -6.19 -0.28
C GLY A 207 18.14 -4.69 -0.03
N SER A 208 19.16 -4.35 0.76
CA SER A 208 19.63 -2.97 0.97
C SER A 208 20.99 -2.69 0.31
N SER A 209 21.27 -3.35 -0.83
CA SER A 209 22.53 -3.16 -1.56
C SER A 209 22.66 -1.77 -2.21
N THR A 210 21.55 -1.07 -2.40
CA THR A 210 21.49 0.33 -2.84
C THR A 210 20.25 1.03 -2.24
N ASP A 211 20.07 2.32 -2.51
CA ASP A 211 18.91 3.06 -2.05
C ASP A 211 17.59 2.54 -2.67
N PRO A 212 16.45 2.71 -2.00
CA PRO A 212 15.17 2.13 -2.43
C PRO A 212 14.67 2.65 -3.78
N ILE A 213 14.95 3.90 -4.14
CA ILE A 213 14.57 4.47 -5.45
C ILE A 213 15.35 3.78 -6.57
N SER A 214 16.66 3.60 -6.39
CA SER A 214 17.52 2.88 -7.34
C SER A 214 17.11 1.41 -7.47
N LEU A 215 16.70 0.74 -6.38
CA LEU A 215 16.17 -0.62 -6.45
C LEU A 215 14.90 -0.71 -7.31
N LEU A 216 13.96 0.21 -7.12
CA LEU A 216 12.73 0.24 -7.94
C LEU A 216 13.00 0.52 -9.41
N LYS A 217 14.02 1.34 -9.71
CA LYS A 217 14.49 1.56 -11.10
C LYS A 217 14.97 0.28 -11.78
N LEU A 218 15.52 -0.70 -11.04
CA LEU A 218 15.87 -2.01 -11.60
C LEU A 218 14.62 -2.74 -12.13
N ALA A 219 13.48 -2.52 -11.51
CA ALA A 219 12.20 -3.05 -11.96
C ALA A 219 11.46 -2.12 -12.94
N GLY A 220 12.10 -1.03 -13.41
CA GLY A 220 11.55 -0.09 -14.37
C GLY A 220 10.55 0.92 -13.79
N VAL A 221 10.52 1.09 -12.47
CA VAL A 221 9.66 2.06 -11.79
C VAL A 221 10.53 3.16 -11.16
N ASP A 222 10.38 4.39 -11.63
CA ASP A 222 11.11 5.55 -11.12
C ASP A 222 10.23 6.41 -10.22
N MET A 223 10.32 6.17 -8.90
CA MET A 223 9.58 6.94 -7.89
C MET A 223 10.13 8.36 -7.67
N SER A 224 11.20 8.78 -8.35
CA SER A 224 11.64 10.18 -8.38
C SER A 224 10.83 11.04 -9.37
N THR A 225 9.91 10.43 -10.10
CA THR A 225 9.00 11.09 -11.04
C THR A 225 7.53 10.90 -10.64
N PRO A 226 6.61 11.74 -11.10
CA PRO A 226 5.19 11.55 -10.82
C PRO A 226 4.53 10.40 -11.59
N ALA A 227 5.25 9.77 -12.55
CA ALA A 227 4.67 8.80 -13.46
C ALA A 227 4.02 7.58 -12.77
N PRO A 228 4.64 6.91 -11.76
CA PRO A 228 4.01 5.77 -11.09
C PRO A 228 2.73 6.15 -10.34
N VAL A 229 2.72 7.31 -9.68
CA VAL A 229 1.52 7.83 -8.99
C VAL A 229 0.43 8.17 -10.02
N GLY A 230 0.80 8.83 -11.14
CA GLY A 230 -0.12 9.14 -12.22
C GLY A 230 -0.76 7.88 -12.83
N ALA A 231 0.01 6.80 -13.01
CA ALA A 231 -0.51 5.52 -13.51
C ALA A 231 -1.49 4.87 -12.52
N ALA A 232 -1.19 4.92 -11.21
CA ALA A 232 -2.10 4.42 -10.18
C ALA A 232 -3.43 5.21 -10.15
N LEU A 233 -3.35 6.54 -10.22
CA LEU A 233 -4.55 7.40 -10.25
C LEU A 233 -5.38 7.22 -11.54
N ALA A 234 -4.75 6.99 -12.69
CA ALA A 234 -5.44 6.68 -13.93
C ALA A 234 -6.23 5.36 -13.81
N MET A 235 -5.60 4.31 -13.28
CA MET A 235 -6.27 3.04 -13.01
C MET A 235 -7.45 3.21 -12.04
N PHE A 236 -7.30 4.02 -11.00
CA PHE A 236 -8.40 4.34 -10.08
C PHE A 236 -9.59 4.97 -10.83
N GLY A 237 -9.34 5.97 -11.69
CA GLY A 237 -10.39 6.60 -12.49
C GLY A 237 -11.11 5.62 -13.40
N GLU A 238 -10.38 4.76 -14.12
CA GLU A 238 -10.95 3.71 -14.97
C GLU A 238 -11.85 2.75 -14.18
N LEU A 239 -11.44 2.37 -12.97
CA LEU A 239 -12.22 1.47 -12.12
C LEU A 239 -13.48 2.14 -11.57
N VAL A 240 -13.44 3.45 -11.25
CA VAL A 240 -14.61 4.22 -10.83
C VAL A 240 -15.63 4.28 -11.96
N ASP A 241 -15.18 4.59 -13.19
CA ASP A 241 -16.08 4.65 -14.38
C ASP A 241 -16.71 3.28 -14.68
N GLU A 242 -15.93 2.21 -14.53
CA GLU A 242 -16.44 0.84 -14.69
C GLU A 242 -17.46 0.47 -13.60
N LEU A 243 -17.19 0.80 -12.33
CA LEU A 243 -18.13 0.54 -11.23
C LEU A 243 -19.44 1.28 -11.44
N ASP A 244 -19.40 2.54 -11.85
CA ASP A 244 -20.59 3.33 -12.16
C ASP A 244 -21.42 2.67 -13.29
N ALA A 245 -20.77 2.22 -14.37
CA ALA A 245 -21.44 1.49 -15.44
C ALA A 245 -22.05 0.15 -15.00
N LEU A 246 -21.43 -0.52 -14.04
CA LEU A 246 -21.93 -1.79 -13.49
C LEU A 246 -23.08 -1.60 -12.49
N THR A 247 -23.21 -0.43 -11.86
CA THR A 247 -24.20 -0.18 -10.80
C THR A 247 -25.45 0.56 -11.29
N ARG A 248 -25.39 1.19 -12.45
CA ARG A 248 -26.55 1.73 -13.19
C ARG A 248 -27.33 0.59 -13.86
#